data_3177423bce8b5912573f1135b6560599
#
_entry.id   3177423bce8b5912573f1135b6560599
#
_cell.length_a   1.000
_cell.length_b   1.000
_cell.length_c   1.000
_cell.angle_alpha   90.00
_cell.angle_beta   90.00
_cell.angle_gamma   90.00
#
_symmetry.space_group_name_H-M   'P 1'
#
loop_
_entity.id
_entity.type
_entity.pdbx_description
1 polymer ?
#
loop_
_entity_poly.entity_id
_entity_poly.type
_entity_poly.pdbx_seq_one_letter_code
_entity_poly.pdbx_strand_id
1 'polypeptide(L)'
;LSLIDKYGRKFLMYIGSLGYIVSLTLVSIAFFRGTGGMMVPWLLFLFIASHAIGQGAVIWVFVSEIFPNRVRSWGASLGSSTHWLFAALIAGLFPYYNGKYGGGTIFLFFALMMVLQLLFVWKLMPETKGVSLEDLEKKLVK
;
A
#
# COMPACT_ATOMS: atom_id res chain seq x y z
N LEU A 1 16.18 -3.68 2.72
CA LEU A 1 16.78 -2.56 1.97
C LEU A 1 17.37 -3.02 0.62
N SER A 2 18.11 -4.16 0.57
CA SER A 2 18.75 -4.63 -0.67
C SER A 2 17.79 -4.84 -1.86
N LEU A 3 16.53 -5.26 -1.63
CA LEU A 3 15.54 -5.43 -2.69
C LEU A 3 15.10 -4.08 -3.28
N ILE A 4 14.92 -3.06 -2.44
CA ILE A 4 14.49 -1.72 -2.85
C ILE A 4 15.55 -1.09 -3.77
N ASP A 5 16.82 -1.26 -3.43
CA ASP A 5 17.93 -0.72 -4.21
C ASP A 5 18.19 -1.53 -5.50
N LYS A 6 17.87 -2.84 -5.48
CA LYS A 6 18.05 -3.72 -6.64
C LYS A 6 16.95 -3.56 -7.70
N TYR A 7 15.69 -3.51 -7.29
CA TYR A 7 14.54 -3.53 -8.22
C TYR A 7 13.86 -2.18 -8.42
N GLY A 8 14.05 -1.23 -7.50
CA GLY A 8 13.41 0.08 -7.52
C GLY A 8 12.08 0.12 -6.77
N ARG A 9 11.69 1.35 -6.41
CA ARG A 9 10.52 1.61 -5.56
C ARG A 9 9.23 1.27 -6.32
N LYS A 10 9.12 1.74 -7.54
CA LYS A 10 7.93 1.56 -8.38
C LYS A 10 7.64 0.08 -8.69
N PHE A 11 8.67 -0.70 -9.01
CA PHE A 11 8.53 -2.12 -9.33
C PHE A 11 8.03 -2.93 -8.11
N LEU A 12 8.60 -2.70 -6.93
CA LEU A 12 8.16 -3.38 -5.71
C LEU A 12 6.73 -3.00 -5.32
N MET A 13 6.34 -1.75 -5.54
CA MET A 13 4.96 -1.30 -5.35
C MET A 13 3.98 -2.00 -6.30
N TYR A 14 4.38 -2.30 -7.54
CA TYR A 14 3.56 -3.10 -8.46
C TYR A 14 3.33 -4.51 -7.92
N ILE A 15 4.41 -5.20 -7.53
CA ILE A 15 4.31 -6.56 -6.99
C ILE A 15 3.42 -6.59 -5.74
N GLY A 16 3.65 -5.68 -4.81
CA GLY A 16 2.84 -5.55 -3.61
C GLY A 16 1.37 -5.29 -3.90
N SER A 17 1.07 -4.36 -4.82
CA SER A 17 -0.31 -4.04 -5.21
C SER A 17 -1.02 -5.22 -5.87
N LEU A 18 -0.35 -5.96 -6.76
CA LEU A 18 -0.92 -7.17 -7.37
C LEU A 18 -1.18 -8.25 -6.32
N GLY A 19 -0.23 -8.47 -5.42
CA GLY A 19 -0.40 -9.41 -4.31
C GLY A 19 -1.58 -9.04 -3.40
N TYR A 20 -1.78 -7.77 -3.11
CA TYR A 20 -2.93 -7.28 -2.37
C TYR A 20 -4.25 -7.52 -3.10
N ILE A 21 -4.33 -7.15 -4.38
CA ILE A 21 -5.55 -7.35 -5.18
C ILE A 21 -5.93 -8.83 -5.19
N VAL A 22 -4.99 -9.71 -5.45
CA VAL A 22 -5.23 -11.16 -5.49
C VAL A 22 -5.67 -11.68 -4.11
N SER A 23 -4.90 -11.41 -3.06
CA SER A 23 -5.19 -11.95 -1.73
C SER A 23 -6.52 -11.44 -1.18
N LEU A 24 -6.78 -10.13 -1.25
CA LEU A 24 -8.02 -9.53 -0.73
C LEU A 24 -9.25 -9.96 -1.54
N THR A 25 -9.12 -10.11 -2.85
CA THR A 25 -10.21 -10.64 -3.69
C THR A 25 -10.55 -12.08 -3.32
N LEU A 26 -9.54 -12.93 -3.14
CA LEU A 26 -9.75 -14.32 -2.73
C LEU A 26 -10.35 -14.43 -1.32
N VAL A 27 -9.90 -13.58 -0.38
CA VAL A 27 -10.51 -13.47 0.96
C VAL A 27 -11.98 -13.09 0.86
N SER A 28 -12.30 -12.08 0.04
CA SER A 28 -13.68 -11.65 -0.19
C SER A 28 -14.55 -12.79 -0.74
N ILE A 29 -14.07 -13.50 -1.75
CA ILE A 29 -14.77 -14.66 -2.32
C ILE A 29 -14.98 -15.77 -1.29
N ALA A 30 -13.97 -16.06 -0.46
CA ALA A 30 -14.06 -17.06 0.60
C ALA A 30 -15.16 -16.72 1.61
N PHE A 31 -15.28 -15.45 1.98
CA PHE A 31 -16.36 -14.97 2.85
C PHE A 31 -17.75 -15.09 2.18
N PHE A 32 -17.89 -14.69 0.92
CA PHE A 32 -19.17 -14.79 0.21
C PHE A 32 -19.63 -16.25 0.00
N ARG A 33 -18.68 -17.18 -0.18
CA ARG A 33 -19.00 -18.61 -0.34
C ARG A 33 -19.16 -19.36 0.98
N GLY A 34 -18.88 -18.73 2.11
CA GLY A 34 -18.85 -19.42 3.41
C GLY A 34 -17.77 -20.49 3.55
N THR A 35 -16.78 -20.49 2.65
CA THR A 35 -15.68 -21.47 2.62
C THR A 35 -14.46 -21.02 3.39
N GLY A 36 -14.64 -20.01 4.27
CA GLY A 36 -13.53 -19.25 4.89
C GLY A 36 -12.55 -20.06 5.73
N GLY A 37 -12.99 -21.02 6.53
CA GLY A 37 -12.18 -21.91 7.36
C GLY A 37 -10.68 -21.58 7.46
N MET A 38 -9.84 -22.59 7.26
CA MET A 38 -8.36 -22.43 7.25
C MET A 38 -7.81 -21.70 6.01
N MET A 39 -8.62 -21.47 4.98
CA MET A 39 -8.17 -20.78 3.76
C MET A 39 -7.95 -19.30 4.01
N VAL A 40 -8.79 -18.63 4.78
CA VAL A 40 -8.66 -17.18 5.07
C VAL A 40 -7.34 -16.82 5.75
N PRO A 41 -6.89 -17.50 6.81
CA PRO A 41 -5.57 -17.25 7.40
C PRO A 41 -4.42 -17.33 6.38
N TRP A 42 -4.40 -18.33 5.50
CA TRP A 42 -3.35 -18.45 4.47
C TRP A 42 -3.38 -17.30 3.46
N LEU A 43 -4.57 -16.86 3.05
CA LEU A 43 -4.71 -15.70 2.17
C LEU A 43 -4.28 -14.38 2.86
N LEU A 44 -4.50 -14.27 4.17
CA LEU A 44 -4.00 -13.15 4.96
C LEU A 44 -2.48 -13.20 5.12
N PHE A 45 -1.87 -14.37 5.23
CA PHE A 45 -0.41 -14.49 5.16
C PHE A 45 0.14 -14.04 3.80
N LEU A 46 -0.53 -14.38 2.70
CA LEU A 46 -0.16 -13.89 1.37
C LEU A 46 -0.27 -12.35 1.30
N PHE A 47 -1.32 -11.78 1.88
CA PHE A 47 -1.47 -10.32 2.00
C PHE A 47 -0.31 -9.70 2.79
N ILE A 48 0.05 -10.25 3.95
CA ILE A 48 1.16 -9.77 4.79
C ILE A 48 2.49 -9.88 4.05
N ALA A 49 2.74 -10.99 3.35
CA ALA A 49 3.95 -11.18 2.55
C ALA A 49 4.04 -10.13 1.42
N SER A 50 2.93 -9.87 0.73
CA SER A 50 2.84 -8.85 -0.31
C SER A 50 3.09 -7.45 0.27
N HIS A 51 2.57 -7.17 1.48
CA HIS A 51 2.85 -5.94 2.23
C HIS A 51 4.34 -5.78 2.52
N ALA A 52 4.96 -6.81 3.05
CA ALA A 52 6.37 -6.77 3.44
C ALA A 52 7.32 -6.54 2.25
N ILE A 53 7.00 -7.13 1.08
CA ILE A 53 7.80 -6.97 -0.14
C ILE A 53 7.60 -5.59 -0.78
N GLY A 54 6.37 -5.10 -0.79
CA GLY A 54 5.95 -3.87 -1.47
C GLY A 54 5.82 -2.68 -0.51
N GLN A 55 4.58 -2.37 -0.18
CA GLN A 55 4.19 -1.12 0.49
C GLN A 55 4.83 -0.92 1.86
N GLY A 56 5.00 -1.98 2.65
CA GLY A 56 5.44 -1.89 4.03
C GLY A 56 6.81 -1.21 4.20
N ALA A 57 7.76 -1.51 3.33
CA ALA A 57 9.09 -0.91 3.37
C ALA A 57 9.23 0.25 2.38
N VAL A 58 8.66 0.11 1.18
CA VAL A 58 8.88 1.03 0.07
C VAL A 58 8.27 2.40 0.33
N ILE A 59 7.09 2.46 0.94
CA ILE A 59 6.39 3.74 1.14
C ILE A 59 7.19 4.72 2.03
N TRP A 60 7.85 4.23 3.05
CA TRP A 60 8.64 5.07 3.96
C TRP A 60 9.89 5.64 3.29
N VAL A 61 10.55 4.81 2.47
CA VAL A 61 11.70 5.27 1.65
C VAL A 61 11.22 6.29 0.63
N PHE A 62 10.15 5.98 -0.10
CA PHE A 62 9.58 6.87 -1.12
C PHE A 62 9.17 8.23 -0.53
N VAL A 63 8.44 8.25 0.59
CA VAL A 63 8.04 9.50 1.26
C VAL A 63 9.24 10.33 1.68
N SER A 64 10.35 9.70 2.10
CA SER A 64 11.57 10.42 2.45
C SER A 64 12.33 10.97 1.24
N GLU A 65 12.13 10.40 0.04
CA GLU A 65 12.86 10.77 -1.18
C GLU A 65 12.15 11.82 -2.03
N ILE A 66 10.81 11.88 -2.00
CA ILE A 66 10.04 12.79 -2.88
C ILE A 66 10.04 14.25 -2.44
N PHE A 67 10.40 14.54 -1.19
CA PHE A 67 10.41 15.90 -0.67
C PHE A 67 11.80 16.54 -0.78
N PRO A 68 11.88 17.81 -1.25
CA PRO A 68 13.12 18.58 -1.23
C PRO A 68 13.75 18.62 0.17
N ASN A 69 15.07 18.69 0.23
CA ASN A 69 15.83 18.72 1.50
C ASN A 69 15.29 19.73 2.51
N ARG A 70 14.91 20.92 2.03
CA ARG A 70 14.42 22.04 2.85
C ARG A 70 13.13 21.71 3.63
N VAL A 71 12.25 20.90 3.06
CA VAL A 71 10.91 20.58 3.64
C VAL A 71 10.72 19.10 3.92
N ARG A 72 11.77 18.27 3.78
CA ARG A 72 11.67 16.80 3.88
C ARG A 72 11.10 16.34 5.22
N SER A 73 11.55 16.91 6.34
CA SER A 73 11.04 16.56 7.67
C SER A 73 9.55 16.84 7.80
N TRP A 74 9.10 17.98 7.32
CA TRP A 74 7.68 18.35 7.31
C TRP A 74 6.85 17.43 6.40
N GLY A 75 7.35 17.17 5.19
CA GLY A 75 6.70 16.26 4.25
C GLY A 75 6.59 14.83 4.77
N ALA A 76 7.68 14.31 5.35
CA ALA A 76 7.69 12.99 5.96
C ALA A 76 6.74 12.90 7.17
N SER A 77 6.71 13.95 8.02
CA SER A 77 5.77 14.04 9.15
C SER A 77 4.32 14.08 8.67
N LEU A 78 4.02 14.87 7.63
CA LEU A 78 2.68 14.90 7.05
C LEU A 78 2.25 13.54 6.50
N GLY A 79 3.12 12.88 5.73
CA GLY A 79 2.85 11.54 5.19
C GLY A 79 2.62 10.50 6.28
N SER A 80 3.48 10.50 7.31
CA SER A 80 3.37 9.60 8.45
C SER A 80 2.10 9.86 9.26
N SER A 81 1.79 11.11 9.58
CA SER A 81 0.60 11.49 10.34
C SER A 81 -0.69 11.11 9.58
N THR A 82 -0.71 11.35 8.27
CA THR A 82 -1.83 10.96 7.41
C THR A 82 -2.02 9.44 7.43
N HIS A 83 -0.93 8.68 7.27
CA HIS A 83 -0.97 7.22 7.32
C HIS A 83 -1.58 6.72 8.64
N TRP A 84 -1.06 7.17 9.78
CA TRP A 84 -1.54 6.71 11.08
C TRP A 84 -2.95 7.17 11.41
N LEU A 85 -3.35 8.37 10.96
CA LEU A 85 -4.73 8.84 11.09
C LEU A 85 -5.71 7.92 10.35
N PHE A 86 -5.44 7.61 9.09
CA PHE A 86 -6.29 6.71 8.32
C PHE A 86 -6.25 5.27 8.86
N ALA A 87 -5.10 4.78 9.32
CA ALA A 87 -5.00 3.48 9.94
C ALA A 87 -5.88 3.39 11.20
N ALA A 88 -5.85 4.40 12.06
CA ALA A 88 -6.70 4.48 13.25
C ALA A 88 -8.20 4.54 12.89
N LEU A 89 -8.57 5.35 11.90
CA LEU A 89 -9.96 5.44 11.42
C LEU A 89 -10.44 4.09 10.86
N ILE A 90 -9.65 3.44 10.02
CA ILE A 90 -10.00 2.14 9.45
C ILE A 90 -10.14 1.10 10.57
N ALA A 91 -9.17 1.01 11.49
CA ALA A 91 -9.21 0.06 12.59
C ALA A 91 -10.42 0.29 13.51
N GLY A 92 -10.74 1.55 13.81
CA GLY A 92 -11.88 1.90 14.65
C GLY A 92 -13.24 1.65 14.01
N LEU A 93 -13.35 1.88 12.71
CA LEU A 93 -14.61 1.72 11.95
C LEU A 93 -14.83 0.28 11.45
N PHE A 94 -13.77 -0.51 11.32
CA PHE A 94 -13.83 -1.87 10.79
C PHE A 94 -14.86 -2.77 11.50
N PRO A 95 -14.93 -2.85 12.84
CA PRO A 95 -15.91 -3.71 13.52
C PRO A 95 -17.36 -3.33 13.20
N TYR A 96 -17.65 -2.03 13.15
CA TYR A 96 -18.98 -1.53 12.82
C TYR A 96 -19.41 -1.92 11.40
N TYR A 97 -18.56 -1.63 10.42
CA TYR A 97 -18.87 -1.94 9.02
C TYR A 97 -18.87 -3.45 8.75
N ASN A 98 -17.98 -4.20 9.42
CA ASN A 98 -17.97 -5.66 9.32
C ASN A 98 -19.27 -6.29 9.86
N GLY A 99 -19.79 -5.78 10.97
CA GLY A 99 -21.09 -6.22 11.49
C GLY A 99 -22.27 -5.89 10.59
N LYS A 100 -22.20 -4.76 9.86
CA LYS A 100 -23.29 -4.27 9.01
C LYS A 100 -23.30 -4.89 7.62
N TYR A 101 -22.15 -5.03 6.97
CA TYR A 101 -22.02 -5.42 5.57
C TYR A 101 -21.37 -6.79 5.36
N GLY A 102 -20.81 -7.38 6.41
CA GLY A 102 -20.06 -8.63 6.38
C GLY A 102 -18.65 -8.50 5.80
N GLY A 103 -17.79 -9.45 6.18
CA GLY A 103 -16.36 -9.45 5.79
C GLY A 103 -16.14 -9.45 4.28
N GLY A 104 -16.94 -10.22 3.53
CA GLY A 104 -16.84 -10.32 2.07
C GLY A 104 -16.88 -8.95 1.40
N THR A 105 -17.85 -8.11 1.76
CA THR A 105 -18.02 -6.76 1.20
C THR A 105 -16.86 -5.84 1.54
N ILE A 106 -16.35 -5.92 2.77
CA ILE A 106 -15.25 -5.06 3.21
C ILE A 106 -13.95 -5.44 2.51
N PHE A 107 -13.63 -6.71 2.43
CA PHE A 107 -12.44 -7.16 1.72
C PHE A 107 -12.51 -6.85 0.22
N LEU A 108 -13.71 -6.90 -0.40
CA LEU A 108 -13.91 -6.44 -1.77
C LEU A 108 -13.63 -4.94 -1.91
N PHE A 109 -14.14 -4.13 -0.98
CA PHE A 109 -13.86 -2.70 -0.97
C PHE A 109 -12.36 -2.42 -0.89
N PHE A 110 -11.63 -3.10 0.00
CA PHE A 110 -10.18 -2.94 0.07
C PHE A 110 -9.46 -3.42 -1.19
N ALA A 111 -9.91 -4.51 -1.82
CA ALA A 111 -9.36 -4.95 -3.09
C ALA A 111 -9.51 -3.88 -4.19
N LEU A 112 -10.68 -3.23 -4.27
CA LEU A 112 -10.93 -2.13 -5.20
C LEU A 112 -10.04 -0.90 -4.91
N MET A 113 -9.82 -0.58 -3.64
CA MET A 113 -8.87 0.48 -3.26
C MET A 113 -7.44 0.15 -3.70
N MET A 114 -7.03 -1.12 -3.68
CA MET A 114 -5.72 -1.54 -4.18
C MET A 114 -5.61 -1.45 -5.70
N VAL A 115 -6.70 -1.58 -6.44
CA VAL A 115 -6.72 -1.26 -7.88
C VAL A 115 -6.45 0.23 -8.11
N LEU A 116 -7.07 1.11 -7.33
CA LEU A 116 -6.80 2.56 -7.40
C LEU A 116 -5.35 2.87 -7.03
N GLN A 117 -4.80 2.20 -6.02
CA GLN A 117 -3.38 2.31 -5.68
C GLN A 117 -2.48 1.86 -6.83
N LEU A 118 -2.80 0.75 -7.50
CA LEU A 118 -2.05 0.28 -8.67
C LEU A 118 -2.05 1.31 -9.80
N LEU A 119 -3.20 1.95 -10.05
CA LEU A 119 -3.32 3.04 -11.03
C LEU A 119 -2.48 4.27 -10.64
N PHE A 120 -2.46 4.62 -9.35
CA PHE A 120 -1.60 5.68 -8.83
C PHE A 120 -0.12 5.36 -9.06
N VAL A 121 0.33 4.15 -8.73
CA VAL A 121 1.71 3.71 -8.94
C VAL A 121 2.06 3.76 -10.42
N TRP A 122 1.14 3.35 -11.29
CA TRP A 122 1.37 3.36 -12.74
C TRP A 122 1.51 4.77 -13.30
N LYS A 123 0.56 5.66 -13.01
CA LYS A 123 0.44 6.96 -13.66
C LYS A 123 1.20 8.08 -12.96
N LEU A 124 1.23 8.07 -11.63
CA LEU A 124 1.65 9.24 -10.83
C LEU A 124 2.95 9.02 -10.08
N MET A 125 3.24 7.79 -9.64
CA MET A 125 4.42 7.52 -8.84
C MET A 125 5.69 7.58 -9.70
N PRO A 126 6.64 8.51 -9.44
CA PRO A 126 7.93 8.51 -10.10
C PRO A 126 8.82 7.39 -9.57
N GLU A 127 9.73 6.87 -10.40
CA GLU A 127 10.81 6.01 -9.90
C GLU A 127 11.92 6.89 -9.33
N THR A 128 12.29 6.61 -8.10
CA THR A 128 13.32 7.38 -7.37
C THR A 128 14.66 6.66 -7.31
N LYS A 129 14.72 5.40 -7.72
CA LYS A 129 15.95 4.60 -7.73
C LYS A 129 17.05 5.26 -8.54
N GLY A 130 18.22 5.46 -7.95
CA GLY A 130 19.41 5.96 -8.63
C GLY A 130 19.32 7.41 -9.11
N VAL A 131 18.30 8.15 -8.70
CA VAL A 131 18.15 9.58 -8.99
C VAL A 131 18.64 10.39 -7.80
N SER A 132 19.50 11.40 -8.02
CA SER A 132 19.89 12.28 -6.92
C SER A 132 18.70 13.10 -6.42
N LEU A 133 18.73 13.49 -5.15
CA LEU A 133 17.64 14.27 -4.54
C LEU A 133 17.46 15.63 -5.24
N GLU A 134 18.55 16.22 -5.68
CA GLU A 134 18.58 17.48 -6.44
C GLU A 134 17.93 17.35 -7.82
N ASP A 135 18.13 16.21 -8.49
CA ASP A 135 17.51 15.94 -9.79
C ASP A 135 16.04 15.59 -9.67
N LEU A 136 15.64 14.92 -8.56
CA LEU A 136 14.23 14.71 -8.24
C LEU A 136 13.52 16.04 -7.95
N GLU A 137 14.15 16.93 -7.20
CA GLU A 137 13.61 18.26 -6.93
C GLU A 137 13.36 19.02 -8.23
N LYS A 138 14.32 19.06 -9.16
CA LYS A 138 14.17 19.70 -10.48
C LYS A 138 13.06 19.10 -11.34
N LYS A 139 12.77 17.79 -11.18
CA LYS A 139 11.70 17.09 -11.94
C LYS A 139 10.31 17.31 -11.34
N LEU A 140 10.22 17.41 -10.01
CA LEU A 140 8.95 17.46 -9.30
C LEU A 140 8.49 18.90 -9.01
N VAL A 141 9.42 19.83 -8.82
CA VAL A 141 9.16 21.25 -8.59
C VAL A 141 9.47 22.00 -9.88
N LYS A 142 8.48 22.13 -10.75
CA LYS A 142 8.53 22.99 -11.93
C LYS A 142 7.98 24.36 -11.59
#